data_849b0d338fcae904f9fcfeaf28b85b35
#
_entry.id   849b0d338fcae904f9fcfeaf28b85b35
#
_cell.length_a   1.000
_cell.length_b   1.000
_cell.length_c   1.000
_cell.angle_alpha   90.00
_cell.angle_beta   90.00
_cell.angle_gamma   90.00
#
_symmetry.space_group_name_H-M   'P 1'
#
loop_
_entity.id
_entity.type
_entity.pdbx_description
1 polymer ?
#
loop_
_entity_poly.entity_id
_entity_poly.type
_entity_poly.pdbx_seq_one_letter_code
_entity_poly.pdbx_strand_id
1 'polypeptide(L)'
;KSKLVMVGNGMAGVRTLEELLKIAPDLYEITVFGAEPHPNYNRILLSPVLAGEQTLEQIVLNDWSWYEDNHITLHAGYTVTQVDRTRRMVHATNAAGETVSVAYDRLIMATGSNPFMLPIPGKDLQGVLAYRDIADTQAMIDAAAHYKHAVVIGGGLLGLEAANGLMKRGMQVAVVHAAEWLMERQLDDVAGRMLQKSLQERGMQFLMQAQTQELLASDAGRVRAVRFKDGTEVSADLVVMAVGIRPNVALAQSMRLHVNRGIVVNDTMQTTTDARIYAVGECAAHRGIA
;
A
#
# COMPACT_ATOMS: atom_id res chain seq x y z
N LYS A 1 24.49 11.36 20.92
CA LYS A 1 23.24 11.58 20.17
C LYS A 1 22.13 10.70 20.76
N SER A 2 20.91 11.23 20.84
CA SER A 2 19.75 10.42 21.18
C SER A 2 19.41 9.47 20.02
N LYS A 3 18.80 8.34 20.34
CA LYS A 3 18.43 7.32 19.34
C LYS A 3 17.02 7.55 18.81
N LEU A 4 16.91 7.75 17.51
CA LEU A 4 15.64 7.83 16.79
C LEU A 4 15.46 6.58 15.96
N VAL A 5 14.37 5.85 16.17
CA VAL A 5 13.99 4.72 15.34
C VAL A 5 12.72 5.07 14.57
N MET A 6 12.69 4.77 13.28
CA MET A 6 11.50 4.92 12.43
C MET A 6 11.05 3.56 11.89
N VAL A 7 9.78 3.25 12.07
CA VAL A 7 9.13 2.05 11.56
C VAL A 7 8.36 2.40 10.31
N GLY A 8 8.84 1.93 9.18
CA GLY A 8 8.36 2.25 7.84
C GLY A 8 9.34 3.14 7.09
N ASN A 9 9.57 2.81 5.82
CA ASN A 9 10.49 3.54 4.91
C ASN A 9 9.74 4.17 3.74
N GLY A 10 8.50 4.58 3.96
CA GLY A 10 7.66 5.20 2.95
C GLY A 10 7.85 6.71 2.86
N MET A 11 7.09 7.33 1.95
CA MET A 11 7.23 8.76 1.61
C MET A 11 7.04 9.70 2.81
N ALA A 12 6.02 9.47 3.64
CA ALA A 12 5.74 10.35 4.78
C ALA A 12 6.85 10.30 5.85
N GLY A 13 7.32 9.09 6.18
CA GLY A 13 8.38 8.89 7.16
C GLY A 13 9.70 9.50 6.71
N VAL A 14 10.14 9.19 5.49
CA VAL A 14 11.42 9.70 4.96
C VAL A 14 11.36 11.21 4.77
N ARG A 15 10.23 11.77 4.33
CA ARG A 15 10.05 13.23 4.29
C ARG A 15 10.21 13.87 5.67
N THR A 16 9.71 13.21 6.72
CA THR A 16 9.92 13.68 8.10
C THR A 16 11.41 13.71 8.47
N LEU A 17 12.18 12.68 8.06
CA LEU A 17 13.62 12.67 8.29
C LEU A 17 14.35 13.74 7.48
N GLU A 18 13.97 13.97 6.23
CA GLU A 18 14.55 15.06 5.42
C GLU A 18 14.39 16.42 6.10
N GLU A 19 13.19 16.71 6.62
CA GLU A 19 12.95 17.97 7.33
C GLU A 19 13.69 18.04 8.67
N LEU A 20 13.75 16.93 9.41
CA LEU A 20 14.51 16.84 10.65
C LEU A 20 16.01 17.11 10.43
N LEU A 21 16.61 16.53 9.41
CA LEU A 21 18.03 16.70 9.06
C LEU A 21 18.36 18.14 8.66
N LYS A 22 17.44 18.87 8.05
CA LYS A 22 17.62 20.29 7.74
C LYS A 22 17.67 21.15 9.00
N ILE A 23 16.88 20.81 10.02
CA ILE A 23 16.74 21.59 11.25
C ILE A 23 17.80 21.20 12.28
N ALA A 24 18.06 19.90 12.41
CA ALA A 24 18.89 19.35 13.49
C ALA A 24 19.68 18.10 13.01
N PRO A 25 20.65 18.26 12.11
CA PRO A 25 21.35 17.14 11.46
C PRO A 25 22.13 16.25 12.44
N ASP A 26 22.54 16.79 13.59
CA ASP A 26 23.37 16.09 14.55
C ASP A 26 22.63 15.62 15.82
N LEU A 27 21.32 15.82 15.89
CA LEU A 27 20.55 15.58 17.11
C LEU A 27 20.40 14.08 17.40
N TYR A 28 20.17 13.28 16.37
CA TYR A 28 19.86 11.87 16.52
C TYR A 28 20.85 10.94 15.79
N GLU A 29 21.01 9.75 16.36
CA GLU A 29 21.46 8.55 15.66
C GLU A 29 20.18 7.87 15.11
N ILE A 30 20.07 7.77 13.78
CA ILE A 30 18.81 7.38 13.12
C ILE A 30 18.91 5.97 12.59
N THR A 31 17.91 5.14 12.95
CA THR A 31 17.71 3.80 12.38
C THR A 31 16.30 3.72 11.77
N VAL A 32 16.21 3.19 10.55
CA VAL A 32 14.96 3.00 9.80
C VAL A 32 14.75 1.53 9.50
N PHE A 33 13.53 1.03 9.74
CA PHE A 33 13.10 -0.29 9.31
C PHE A 33 12.10 -0.18 8.17
N GLY A 34 12.38 -0.83 7.04
CA GLY A 34 11.48 -0.94 5.90
C GLY A 34 11.14 -2.39 5.61
N ALA A 35 9.86 -2.74 5.55
CA ALA A 35 9.43 -4.11 5.25
C ALA A 35 9.77 -4.51 3.81
N GLU A 36 9.71 -3.57 2.87
CA GLU A 36 10.15 -3.79 1.49
C GLU A 36 11.69 -3.72 1.38
N PRO A 37 12.32 -4.54 0.51
CA PRO A 37 13.78 -4.54 0.33
C PRO A 37 14.26 -3.44 -0.62
N HIS A 38 13.68 -2.25 -0.51
CA HIS A 38 13.91 -1.12 -1.41
C HIS A 38 14.21 0.16 -0.63
N PRO A 39 14.96 1.11 -1.21
CA PRO A 39 15.04 2.46 -0.68
C PRO A 39 13.69 3.17 -0.87
N ASN A 40 13.52 4.36 -0.30
CA ASN A 40 12.29 5.12 -0.44
C ASN A 40 12.00 5.48 -1.91
N TYR A 41 10.80 5.16 -2.35
CA TYR A 41 10.33 5.43 -3.71
C TYR A 41 8.97 6.11 -3.70
N ASN A 42 8.62 6.76 -4.82
CA ASN A 42 7.33 7.38 -5.01
C ASN A 42 6.27 6.32 -5.36
N ARG A 43 5.49 5.92 -4.37
CA ARG A 43 4.45 4.89 -4.53
C ARG A 43 3.35 5.28 -5.52
N ILE A 44 3.10 6.58 -5.70
CA ILE A 44 2.12 7.09 -6.68
C ILE A 44 2.57 6.75 -8.11
N LEU A 45 3.87 6.69 -8.36
CA LEU A 45 4.44 6.39 -9.67
C LEU A 45 4.52 4.89 -9.99
N LEU A 46 4.00 4.01 -9.12
CA LEU A 46 3.84 2.58 -9.46
C LEU A 46 2.88 2.39 -10.66
N SER A 47 1.90 3.26 -10.83
CA SER A 47 0.98 3.19 -11.96
C SER A 47 1.66 3.43 -13.32
N PRO A 48 2.51 4.46 -13.50
CA PRO A 48 3.37 4.57 -14.68
C PRO A 48 4.34 3.40 -14.88
N VAL A 49 4.87 2.81 -13.80
CA VAL A 49 5.72 1.61 -13.90
C VAL A 49 4.92 0.44 -14.42
N LEU A 50 3.73 0.19 -13.88
CA LEU A 50 2.82 -0.85 -14.37
C LEU A 50 2.51 -0.64 -15.85
N ALA A 51 2.25 0.58 -16.26
CA ALA A 51 1.95 0.94 -17.65
C ALA A 51 3.15 0.87 -18.60
N GLY A 52 4.36 0.63 -18.09
CA GLY A 52 5.59 0.58 -18.90
C GLY A 52 6.15 1.95 -19.29
N GLU A 53 5.72 3.02 -18.64
CA GLU A 53 6.11 4.40 -18.93
C GLU A 53 7.35 4.83 -18.13
N GLN A 54 7.58 4.21 -16.97
CA GLN A 54 8.71 4.45 -16.10
C GLN A 54 9.33 3.15 -15.59
N THR A 55 10.59 3.21 -15.16
CA THR A 55 11.28 2.12 -14.50
C THR A 55 11.22 2.29 -12.98
N LEU A 56 11.52 1.23 -12.22
CA LEU A 56 11.60 1.30 -10.75
C LEU A 56 12.69 2.27 -10.29
N GLU A 57 13.83 2.31 -10.98
CA GLU A 57 14.93 3.23 -10.65
C GLU A 57 14.50 4.70 -10.78
N GLN A 58 13.67 5.02 -11.77
CA GLN A 58 13.21 6.38 -12.02
C GLN A 58 12.25 6.91 -10.95
N ILE A 59 11.61 6.03 -10.20
CA ILE A 59 10.67 6.43 -9.14
C ILE A 59 11.29 6.48 -7.75
N VAL A 60 12.54 6.10 -7.59
CA VAL A 60 13.29 6.21 -6.32
C VAL A 60 13.42 7.68 -5.94
N LEU A 61 13.03 8.01 -4.71
CA LEU A 61 13.13 9.37 -4.15
C LEU A 61 14.46 9.58 -3.40
N ASN A 62 14.85 8.60 -2.62
CA ASN A 62 16.10 8.60 -1.85
C ASN A 62 16.78 7.27 -2.10
N ASP A 63 17.90 7.29 -2.82
CA ASP A 63 18.69 6.11 -3.11
C ASP A 63 19.51 5.64 -1.89
N TRP A 64 20.20 4.51 -2.02
CA TRP A 64 20.99 3.96 -0.93
C TRP A 64 22.05 4.93 -0.43
N SER A 65 22.66 5.72 -1.33
CA SER A 65 23.69 6.69 -0.96
C SER A 65 23.15 7.82 -0.10
N TRP A 66 21.90 8.22 -0.29
CA TRP A 66 21.26 9.23 0.56
C TRP A 66 21.24 8.82 2.04
N TYR A 67 20.96 7.52 2.34
CA TYR A 67 20.98 7.03 3.72
C TYR A 67 22.41 7.02 4.28
N GLU A 68 23.39 6.59 3.49
CA GLU A 68 24.80 6.57 3.87
C GLU A 68 25.32 7.97 4.15
N ASP A 69 25.08 8.92 3.24
CA ASP A 69 25.51 10.31 3.34
C ASP A 69 24.92 11.03 4.56
N ASN A 70 23.73 10.65 4.97
CA ASN A 70 23.06 11.19 6.16
C ASN A 70 23.28 10.34 7.43
N HIS A 71 24.16 9.36 7.39
CA HIS A 71 24.49 8.46 8.50
C HIS A 71 23.25 7.75 9.09
N ILE A 72 22.31 7.38 8.24
CA ILE A 72 21.09 6.64 8.60
C ILE A 72 21.34 5.15 8.41
N THR A 73 21.12 4.35 9.47
CA THR A 73 21.11 2.89 9.35
C THR A 73 19.75 2.43 8.81
N LEU A 74 19.72 1.97 7.56
CA LEU A 74 18.51 1.41 6.94
C LEU A 74 18.54 -0.12 6.98
N HIS A 75 17.58 -0.72 7.66
CA HIS A 75 17.27 -2.14 7.58
C HIS A 75 16.12 -2.36 6.59
N ALA A 76 16.46 -2.48 5.30
CA ALA A 76 15.50 -2.79 4.23
C ALA A 76 15.19 -4.29 4.21
N GLY A 77 13.93 -4.67 3.98
CA GLY A 77 13.47 -6.05 4.05
C GLY A 77 13.25 -6.58 5.47
N TYR A 78 13.25 -5.70 6.47
CA TYR A 78 12.98 -6.06 7.87
C TYR A 78 11.62 -5.54 8.32
N THR A 79 10.77 -6.46 8.76
CA THR A 79 9.47 -6.13 9.35
C THR A 79 9.60 -6.03 10.86
N VAL A 80 9.20 -4.89 11.43
CA VAL A 80 9.12 -4.74 12.88
C VAL A 80 7.96 -5.59 13.40
N THR A 81 8.28 -6.54 14.27
CA THR A 81 7.33 -7.50 14.82
C THR A 81 6.87 -7.14 16.24
N GLN A 82 7.69 -6.42 16.97
CA GLN A 82 7.41 -6.05 18.36
C GLN A 82 8.12 -4.75 18.74
N VAL A 83 7.47 -3.96 19.58
CA VAL A 83 8.06 -2.82 20.30
C VAL A 83 7.79 -2.96 21.80
N ASP A 84 8.84 -3.04 22.58
CA ASP A 84 8.76 -2.98 24.05
C ASP A 84 8.90 -1.53 24.51
N ARG A 85 7.79 -0.91 24.87
CA ARG A 85 7.75 0.49 25.34
C ARG A 85 8.44 0.69 26.69
N THR A 86 8.43 -0.32 27.55
CA THR A 86 9.05 -0.25 28.89
C THR A 86 10.57 -0.25 28.77
N ARG A 87 11.11 -1.16 27.96
CA ARG A 87 12.54 -1.26 27.70
C ARG A 87 13.01 -0.34 26.58
N ARG A 88 12.08 0.25 25.83
CA ARG A 88 12.34 1.08 24.65
C ARG A 88 13.17 0.34 23.60
N MET A 89 12.71 -0.84 23.22
CA MET A 89 13.35 -1.70 22.23
C MET A 89 12.41 -1.99 21.08
N VAL A 90 12.96 -1.93 19.88
CA VAL A 90 12.29 -2.35 18.63
C VAL A 90 12.92 -3.65 18.16
N HIS A 91 12.08 -4.65 17.83
CA HIS A 91 12.50 -5.94 17.32
C HIS A 91 11.96 -6.12 15.90
N ALA A 92 12.84 -6.48 14.96
CA ALA A 92 12.50 -6.69 13.56
C ALA A 92 13.09 -8.01 13.04
N THR A 93 12.44 -8.58 12.04
CA THR A 93 12.84 -9.84 11.41
C THR A 93 12.75 -9.72 9.89
N ASN A 94 13.72 -10.28 9.17
CA ASN A 94 13.67 -10.38 7.71
C ASN A 94 13.07 -11.72 7.24
N ALA A 95 12.95 -11.90 5.93
CA ALA A 95 12.40 -13.11 5.33
C ALA A 95 13.24 -14.38 5.59
N ALA A 96 14.55 -14.23 5.88
CA ALA A 96 15.44 -15.34 6.25
C ALA A 96 15.35 -15.73 7.74
N GLY A 97 14.54 -15.00 8.53
CA GLY A 97 14.41 -15.22 9.97
C GLY A 97 15.50 -14.56 10.82
N GLU A 98 16.35 -13.75 10.22
CA GLU A 98 17.35 -12.97 10.96
C GLU A 98 16.67 -11.86 11.72
N THR A 99 17.07 -11.66 12.98
CA THR A 99 16.48 -10.69 13.88
C THR A 99 17.43 -9.56 14.21
N VAL A 100 16.90 -8.34 14.32
CA VAL A 100 17.61 -7.15 14.76
C VAL A 100 16.81 -6.49 15.88
N SER A 101 17.52 -6.06 16.92
CA SER A 101 16.92 -5.34 18.06
C SER A 101 17.65 -4.03 18.28
N VAL A 102 16.90 -2.92 18.33
CA VAL A 102 17.46 -1.57 18.44
C VAL A 102 16.74 -0.80 19.55
N ALA A 103 17.51 -0.15 20.41
CA ALA A 103 16.96 0.74 21.44
C ALA A 103 16.58 2.10 20.83
N TYR A 104 15.56 2.77 21.42
CA TYR A 104 15.16 4.10 21.01
C TYR A 104 14.94 5.05 22.18
N ASP A 105 15.21 6.33 21.96
CA ASP A 105 14.79 7.44 22.81
C ASP A 105 13.53 8.12 22.25
N ARG A 106 13.39 8.10 20.92
CA ARG A 106 12.21 8.54 20.19
C ARG A 106 11.88 7.51 19.10
N LEU A 107 10.60 7.31 18.87
CA LEU A 107 10.08 6.37 17.85
C LEU A 107 9.11 7.08 16.93
N ILE A 108 9.27 6.90 15.63
CA ILE A 108 8.30 7.35 14.62
C ILE A 108 7.62 6.12 14.02
N MET A 109 6.30 6.07 14.15
CA MET A 109 5.45 5.12 13.46
C MET A 109 5.06 5.70 12.11
N ALA A 110 5.60 5.14 11.03
CA ALA A 110 5.29 5.52 9.65
C ALA A 110 4.85 4.29 8.85
N THR A 111 3.99 3.49 9.46
CA THR A 111 3.59 2.16 8.98
C THR A 111 2.59 2.19 7.82
N GLY A 112 2.12 3.37 7.42
CA GLY A 112 1.25 3.55 6.27
C GLY A 112 -0.11 2.90 6.40
N SER A 113 -0.58 2.32 5.31
CA SER A 113 -1.86 1.62 5.23
C SER A 113 -1.74 0.30 4.47
N ASN A 114 -2.69 -0.59 4.69
CA ASN A 114 -2.82 -1.85 3.99
C ASN A 114 -3.98 -1.79 2.99
N PRO A 115 -3.89 -2.44 1.84
CA PRO A 115 -5.02 -2.60 0.95
C PRO A 115 -6.11 -3.42 1.64
N PHE A 116 -7.36 -3.01 1.44
CA PHE A 116 -8.48 -3.77 1.91
C PHE A 116 -8.78 -4.90 0.91
N MET A 117 -8.76 -6.13 1.38
CA MET A 117 -9.16 -7.30 0.60
C MET A 117 -10.56 -7.71 0.99
N LEU A 118 -11.46 -7.84 0.01
CA LEU A 118 -12.82 -8.31 0.27
C LEU A 118 -12.81 -9.67 0.97
N PRO A 119 -13.55 -9.86 2.07
CA PRO A 119 -13.60 -11.13 2.79
C PRO A 119 -14.53 -12.13 2.09
N ILE A 120 -14.20 -12.49 0.86
CA ILE A 120 -14.99 -13.40 0.02
C ILE A 120 -14.24 -14.71 -0.22
N PRO A 121 -14.95 -15.82 -0.48
CA PRO A 121 -14.32 -17.06 -0.88
C PRO A 121 -13.44 -16.87 -2.11
N GLY A 122 -12.25 -17.48 -2.10
CA GLY A 122 -11.30 -17.42 -3.20
C GLY A 122 -10.35 -16.23 -3.17
N LYS A 123 -10.42 -15.34 -2.19
CA LYS A 123 -9.54 -14.16 -2.08
C LYS A 123 -8.04 -14.49 -1.99
N ASP A 124 -7.69 -15.68 -1.56
CA ASP A 124 -6.33 -16.16 -1.40
C ASP A 124 -5.84 -17.08 -2.53
N LEU A 125 -6.62 -17.23 -3.62
CA LEU A 125 -6.24 -18.00 -4.78
C LEU A 125 -5.02 -17.38 -5.49
N GLN A 126 -4.25 -18.22 -6.16
CA GLN A 126 -3.23 -17.74 -7.10
C GLN A 126 -3.86 -16.82 -8.15
N GLY A 127 -3.19 -15.70 -8.44
CA GLY A 127 -3.69 -14.71 -9.39
C GLY A 127 -4.65 -13.69 -8.80
N VAL A 128 -4.90 -13.72 -7.49
CA VAL A 128 -5.63 -12.67 -6.77
C VAL A 128 -4.63 -11.78 -6.06
N LEU A 129 -4.60 -10.50 -6.41
CA LEU A 129 -3.62 -9.53 -5.93
C LEU A 129 -4.28 -8.29 -5.35
N ALA A 130 -3.58 -7.66 -4.42
CA ALA A 130 -3.77 -6.24 -4.11
C ALA A 130 -2.95 -5.38 -5.09
N TYR A 131 -3.05 -4.07 -4.96
CA TYR A 131 -2.21 -3.13 -5.69
C TYR A 131 -1.72 -2.04 -4.73
N ARG A 132 -0.56 -2.25 -4.14
CA ARG A 132 -0.02 -1.36 -3.11
C ARG A 132 1.47 -1.05 -3.26
N ASP A 133 2.28 -2.02 -3.64
CA ASP A 133 3.73 -1.96 -3.57
C ASP A 133 4.43 -2.46 -4.84
N ILE A 134 5.76 -2.47 -4.82
CA ILE A 134 6.58 -2.95 -5.94
C ILE A 134 6.31 -4.43 -6.21
N ALA A 135 6.16 -5.25 -5.17
CA ALA A 135 5.90 -6.68 -5.35
C ALA A 135 4.56 -6.93 -6.06
N ASP A 136 3.50 -6.21 -5.67
CA ASP A 136 2.20 -6.27 -6.34
C ASP A 136 2.32 -5.84 -7.81
N THR A 137 3.02 -4.74 -8.06
CA THR A 137 3.23 -4.21 -9.42
C THR A 137 3.98 -5.21 -10.29
N GLN A 138 5.04 -5.82 -9.78
CA GLN A 138 5.81 -6.83 -10.50
C GLN A 138 4.97 -8.08 -10.77
N ALA A 139 4.19 -8.54 -9.81
CA ALA A 139 3.28 -9.68 -9.99
C ALA A 139 2.22 -9.41 -11.07
N MET A 140 1.72 -8.19 -11.17
CA MET A 140 0.80 -7.77 -12.22
C MET A 140 1.48 -7.76 -13.60
N ILE A 141 2.71 -7.25 -13.69
CA ILE A 141 3.52 -7.25 -14.92
C ILE A 141 3.77 -8.68 -15.37
N ASP A 142 4.17 -9.56 -14.47
CA ASP A 142 4.45 -10.97 -14.77
C ASP A 142 3.18 -11.70 -15.23
N ALA A 143 2.04 -11.44 -14.59
CA ALA A 143 0.76 -12.00 -15.00
C ALA A 143 0.35 -11.54 -16.40
N ALA A 144 0.56 -10.26 -16.73
CA ALA A 144 0.25 -9.72 -18.04
C ALA A 144 1.08 -10.37 -19.16
N ALA A 145 2.28 -10.84 -18.88
CA ALA A 145 3.13 -11.55 -19.85
C ALA A 145 2.62 -12.97 -20.17
N HIS A 146 1.83 -13.59 -19.31
CA HIS A 146 1.42 -14.99 -19.43
C HIS A 146 -0.09 -15.21 -19.59
N TYR A 147 -0.91 -14.22 -19.23
CA TYR A 147 -2.37 -14.31 -19.19
C TYR A 147 -3.04 -13.19 -19.97
N LYS A 148 -4.31 -13.38 -20.31
CA LYS A 148 -5.03 -12.45 -21.20
C LYS A 148 -6.14 -11.67 -20.50
N HIS A 149 -6.80 -12.24 -19.51
CA HIS A 149 -8.01 -11.67 -18.93
C HIS A 149 -7.77 -11.24 -17.49
N ALA A 150 -7.93 -9.95 -17.25
CA ALA A 150 -7.86 -9.37 -15.91
C ALA A 150 -9.22 -8.79 -15.51
N VAL A 151 -9.58 -8.96 -14.25
CA VAL A 151 -10.69 -8.27 -13.60
C VAL A 151 -10.11 -7.40 -12.49
N VAL A 152 -10.44 -6.12 -12.51
CA VAL A 152 -10.14 -5.18 -11.44
C VAL A 152 -11.41 -4.92 -10.65
N ILE A 153 -11.40 -5.24 -9.36
CA ILE A 153 -12.51 -4.97 -8.46
C ILE A 153 -12.27 -3.64 -7.78
N GLY A 154 -13.07 -2.63 -8.12
CA GLY A 154 -12.95 -1.26 -7.65
C GLY A 154 -12.75 -0.25 -8.79
N GLY A 155 -13.73 0.63 -8.97
CA GLY A 155 -13.73 1.69 -9.99
C GLY A 155 -13.32 3.06 -9.42
N GLY A 156 -12.53 3.08 -8.36
CA GLY A 156 -11.84 4.27 -7.86
C GLY A 156 -10.56 4.54 -8.64
N LEU A 157 -9.82 5.59 -8.26
CA LEU A 157 -8.61 6.02 -8.97
C LEU A 157 -7.60 4.89 -9.15
N LEU A 158 -7.22 4.23 -8.07
CA LEU A 158 -6.20 3.18 -8.11
C LEU A 158 -6.63 1.97 -8.96
N GLY A 159 -7.91 1.61 -8.92
CA GLY A 159 -8.46 0.53 -9.75
C GLY A 159 -8.42 0.87 -11.23
N LEU A 160 -8.76 2.10 -11.61
CA LEU A 160 -8.69 2.57 -12.99
C LEU A 160 -7.25 2.66 -13.50
N GLU A 161 -6.32 3.08 -12.64
CA GLU A 161 -4.89 3.08 -12.96
C GLU A 161 -4.36 1.66 -13.18
N ALA A 162 -4.73 0.71 -12.31
CA ALA A 162 -4.39 -0.70 -12.49
C ALA A 162 -4.93 -1.25 -13.80
N ALA A 163 -6.21 -0.99 -14.10
CA ALA A 163 -6.85 -1.42 -15.33
C ALA A 163 -6.15 -0.84 -16.57
N ASN A 164 -5.84 0.45 -16.58
CA ASN A 164 -5.12 1.10 -17.67
C ASN A 164 -3.71 0.50 -17.86
N GLY A 165 -2.98 0.29 -16.78
CA GLY A 165 -1.64 -0.31 -16.84
C GLY A 165 -1.66 -1.73 -17.42
N LEU A 166 -2.60 -2.56 -17.01
CA LEU A 166 -2.78 -3.92 -17.52
C LEU A 166 -3.20 -3.92 -19.01
N MET A 167 -4.07 -3.01 -19.41
CA MET A 167 -4.43 -2.85 -20.84
C MET A 167 -3.22 -2.45 -21.68
N LYS A 168 -2.39 -1.53 -21.22
CA LYS A 168 -1.14 -1.15 -21.91
C LYS A 168 -0.15 -2.31 -22.01
N ARG A 169 -0.25 -3.29 -21.12
CA ARG A 169 0.50 -4.56 -21.17
C ARG A 169 -0.17 -5.63 -22.04
N GLY A 170 -1.25 -5.30 -22.72
CA GLY A 170 -1.93 -6.20 -23.68
C GLY A 170 -3.03 -7.08 -23.09
N MET A 171 -3.41 -6.90 -21.81
CA MET A 171 -4.53 -7.65 -21.24
C MET A 171 -5.88 -7.06 -21.64
N GLN A 172 -6.88 -7.93 -21.73
CA GLN A 172 -8.29 -7.56 -21.77
C GLN A 172 -8.75 -7.35 -20.35
N VAL A 173 -9.28 -6.17 -20.02
CA VAL A 173 -9.58 -5.78 -18.65
C VAL A 173 -11.04 -5.42 -18.49
N ALA A 174 -11.68 -6.00 -17.48
CA ALA A 174 -12.99 -5.60 -16.98
C ALA A 174 -12.86 -5.01 -15.58
N VAL A 175 -13.44 -3.83 -15.38
CA VAL A 175 -13.54 -3.18 -14.06
C VAL A 175 -14.91 -3.47 -13.48
N VAL A 176 -14.94 -4.07 -12.29
CA VAL A 176 -16.14 -4.35 -11.52
C VAL A 176 -16.31 -3.25 -10.48
N HIS A 177 -17.44 -2.58 -10.46
CA HIS A 177 -17.73 -1.51 -9.52
C HIS A 177 -19.11 -1.67 -8.88
N ALA A 178 -19.16 -1.57 -7.55
CA ALA A 178 -20.39 -1.77 -6.81
C ALA A 178 -21.33 -0.53 -6.87
N ALA A 179 -20.78 0.66 -7.04
CA ALA A 179 -21.53 1.90 -7.13
C ALA A 179 -22.09 2.14 -8.54
N GLU A 180 -22.91 3.17 -8.67
CA GLU A 180 -23.61 3.51 -9.90
C GLU A 180 -22.73 4.22 -10.93
N TRP A 181 -21.71 4.96 -10.49
CA TRP A 181 -20.74 5.63 -11.36
C TRP A 181 -19.32 5.52 -10.82
N LEU A 182 -18.33 5.76 -11.67
CA LEU A 182 -16.91 5.65 -11.31
C LEU A 182 -16.47 6.81 -10.42
N MET A 183 -15.52 6.51 -9.51
CA MET A 183 -14.91 7.51 -8.62
C MET A 183 -15.96 8.32 -7.80
N GLU A 184 -16.97 7.63 -7.30
CA GLU A 184 -18.13 8.24 -6.62
C GLU A 184 -17.77 9.07 -5.37
N ARG A 185 -16.56 8.89 -4.86
CA ARG A 185 -16.05 9.70 -3.74
C ARG A 185 -15.44 11.04 -4.17
N GLN A 186 -15.06 11.17 -5.44
CA GLN A 186 -14.39 12.35 -5.99
C GLN A 186 -15.22 13.05 -7.08
N LEU A 187 -16.05 12.31 -7.80
CA LEU A 187 -16.83 12.81 -8.92
C LEU A 187 -18.33 12.67 -8.66
N ASP A 188 -19.09 13.61 -9.20
CA ASP A 188 -20.54 13.46 -9.32
C ASP A 188 -20.91 12.43 -10.41
N ASP A 189 -22.18 12.13 -10.55
CA ASP A 189 -22.69 11.14 -11.49
C ASP A 189 -22.41 11.50 -12.94
N VAL A 190 -22.50 12.78 -13.30
CA VAL A 190 -22.27 13.26 -14.67
C VAL A 190 -20.79 13.04 -15.04
N ALA A 191 -19.89 13.53 -14.22
CA ALA A 191 -18.44 13.40 -14.44
C ALA A 191 -17.99 11.92 -14.40
N GLY A 192 -18.52 11.14 -13.47
CA GLY A 192 -18.22 9.70 -13.37
C GLY A 192 -18.66 8.92 -14.60
N ARG A 193 -19.84 9.22 -15.16
CA ARG A 193 -20.34 8.59 -16.41
C ARG A 193 -19.56 9.06 -17.64
N MET A 194 -19.15 10.32 -17.71
CA MET A 194 -18.27 10.82 -18.77
C MET A 194 -16.92 10.11 -18.76
N LEU A 195 -16.32 9.93 -17.59
CA LEU A 195 -15.09 9.18 -17.42
C LEU A 195 -15.25 7.73 -17.90
N GLN A 196 -16.33 7.06 -17.47
CA GLN A 196 -16.63 5.69 -17.89
C GLN A 196 -16.70 5.58 -19.41
N LYS A 197 -17.45 6.47 -20.07
CA LYS A 197 -17.58 6.49 -21.53
C LYS A 197 -16.22 6.66 -22.22
N SER A 198 -15.41 7.61 -21.77
CA SER A 198 -14.06 7.84 -22.30
C SER A 198 -13.15 6.62 -22.19
N LEU A 199 -13.23 5.89 -21.06
CA LEU A 199 -12.44 4.69 -20.84
C LEU A 199 -12.98 3.51 -21.67
N GLN A 200 -14.29 3.39 -21.84
CA GLN A 200 -14.91 2.37 -22.72
C GLN A 200 -14.49 2.54 -24.18
N GLU A 201 -14.42 3.78 -24.66
CA GLU A 201 -13.95 4.10 -26.02
C GLU A 201 -12.48 3.68 -26.24
N ARG A 202 -11.70 3.55 -25.15
CA ARG A 202 -10.32 3.04 -25.16
C ARG A 202 -10.23 1.52 -25.01
N GLY A 203 -11.35 0.83 -24.88
CA GLY A 203 -11.42 -0.64 -24.81
C GLY A 203 -11.54 -1.22 -23.41
N MET A 204 -11.66 -0.40 -22.36
CA MET A 204 -11.90 -0.86 -20.99
C MET A 204 -13.36 -1.29 -20.84
N GLN A 205 -13.58 -2.48 -20.28
CA GLN A 205 -14.93 -2.99 -20.01
C GLN A 205 -15.34 -2.66 -18.57
N PHE A 206 -16.63 -2.42 -18.37
CA PHE A 206 -17.17 -2.09 -17.04
C PHE A 206 -18.38 -2.95 -16.71
N LEU A 207 -18.40 -3.45 -15.47
CA LEU A 207 -19.54 -4.10 -14.84
C LEU A 207 -19.94 -3.25 -13.64
N MET A 208 -20.89 -2.35 -13.87
CA MET A 208 -21.37 -1.38 -12.88
C MET A 208 -22.47 -2.00 -12.01
N GLN A 209 -22.61 -1.51 -10.78
CA GLN A 209 -23.57 -2.01 -9.79
C GLN A 209 -23.47 -3.53 -9.59
N ALA A 210 -22.27 -4.08 -9.81
CA ALA A 210 -21.99 -5.50 -9.68
C ALA A 210 -21.38 -5.80 -8.31
N GLN A 211 -21.99 -6.74 -7.60
CA GLN A 211 -21.54 -7.18 -6.29
C GLN A 211 -20.85 -8.53 -6.40
N THR A 212 -19.56 -8.56 -6.18
CA THR A 212 -18.77 -9.79 -6.17
C THR A 212 -19.18 -10.67 -5.00
N GLN A 213 -19.50 -11.93 -5.28
CA GLN A 213 -19.84 -12.94 -4.28
C GLN A 213 -18.63 -13.81 -3.92
N GLU A 214 -17.94 -14.33 -4.91
CA GLU A 214 -16.79 -15.21 -4.72
C GLU A 214 -15.87 -15.20 -5.95
N LEU A 215 -14.65 -15.69 -5.75
CA LEU A 215 -13.69 -15.95 -6.81
C LEU A 215 -13.56 -17.47 -6.98
N LEU A 216 -13.67 -17.93 -8.22
CA LEU A 216 -13.68 -19.35 -8.54
C LEU A 216 -12.29 -19.85 -8.91
N ALA A 217 -11.95 -21.04 -8.40
CA ALA A 217 -10.68 -21.68 -8.68
C ALA A 217 -10.75 -22.57 -9.94
N SER A 218 -9.63 -22.65 -10.66
CA SER A 218 -9.34 -23.74 -11.58
C SER A 218 -8.86 -24.98 -10.80
N ASP A 219 -8.75 -26.12 -11.49
CA ASP A 219 -8.21 -27.35 -10.89
C ASP A 219 -6.76 -27.18 -10.38
N ALA A 220 -6.01 -26.22 -10.94
CA ALA A 220 -4.66 -25.89 -10.52
C ALA A 220 -4.59 -24.93 -9.32
N GLY A 221 -5.71 -24.54 -8.73
CA GLY A 221 -5.75 -23.63 -7.57
C GLY A 221 -5.56 -22.15 -7.92
N ARG A 222 -5.64 -21.79 -9.21
CA ARG A 222 -5.57 -20.43 -9.68
C ARG A 222 -6.98 -19.87 -9.89
N VAL A 223 -7.18 -18.55 -9.75
CA VAL A 223 -8.43 -17.91 -10.10
C VAL A 223 -8.75 -18.13 -11.58
N ARG A 224 -10.02 -18.43 -11.89
CA ARG A 224 -10.51 -18.61 -13.27
C ARG A 224 -11.70 -17.71 -13.61
N ALA A 225 -12.45 -17.26 -12.61
CA ALA A 225 -13.63 -16.43 -12.81
C ALA A 225 -14.00 -15.66 -11.55
N VAL A 226 -14.70 -14.56 -11.75
CA VAL A 226 -15.40 -13.81 -10.71
C VAL A 226 -16.88 -14.10 -10.81
N ARG A 227 -17.52 -14.53 -9.73
CA ARG A 227 -18.97 -14.74 -9.63
C ARG A 227 -19.62 -13.62 -8.85
N PHE A 228 -20.72 -13.12 -9.37
CA PHE A 228 -21.52 -12.06 -8.77
C PHE A 228 -22.73 -12.62 -8.02
N LYS A 229 -23.33 -11.80 -7.15
CA LYS A 229 -24.52 -12.20 -6.36
C LYS A 229 -25.75 -12.53 -7.19
N ASP A 230 -25.84 -12.03 -8.42
CA ASP A 230 -26.90 -12.38 -9.37
C ASP A 230 -26.68 -13.74 -10.06
N GLY A 231 -25.58 -14.42 -9.76
CA GLY A 231 -25.21 -15.71 -10.32
C GLY A 231 -24.43 -15.65 -11.63
N THR A 232 -24.23 -14.47 -12.21
CA THR A 232 -23.42 -14.31 -13.42
C THR A 232 -21.92 -14.42 -13.11
N GLU A 233 -21.12 -14.79 -14.11
CA GLU A 233 -19.67 -14.96 -14.01
C GLU A 233 -18.95 -14.20 -15.10
N VAL A 234 -17.73 -13.75 -14.81
CA VAL A 234 -16.79 -13.24 -15.80
C VAL A 234 -15.46 -13.97 -15.66
N SER A 235 -14.89 -14.40 -16.77
CA SER A 235 -13.59 -15.08 -16.79
C SER A 235 -12.47 -14.15 -16.36
N ALA A 236 -11.55 -14.66 -15.57
CA ALA A 236 -10.38 -13.92 -15.09
C ALA A 236 -9.21 -14.86 -14.83
N ASP A 237 -8.06 -14.50 -15.41
CA ASP A 237 -6.77 -15.14 -15.10
C ASP A 237 -6.04 -14.39 -13.97
N LEU A 238 -6.37 -13.11 -13.81
CA LEU A 238 -5.86 -12.20 -12.80
C LEU A 238 -7.03 -11.40 -12.21
N VAL A 239 -7.08 -11.30 -10.90
CA VAL A 239 -8.01 -10.43 -10.18
C VAL A 239 -7.22 -9.47 -9.31
N VAL A 240 -7.44 -8.17 -9.51
CA VAL A 240 -6.83 -7.11 -8.69
C VAL A 240 -7.91 -6.47 -7.83
N MET A 241 -7.75 -6.52 -6.51
CA MET A 241 -8.64 -5.85 -5.58
C MET A 241 -8.13 -4.45 -5.26
N ALA A 242 -8.87 -3.42 -5.66
CA ALA A 242 -8.58 -2.01 -5.43
C ALA A 242 -9.80 -1.33 -4.80
N VAL A 243 -10.24 -1.83 -3.65
CA VAL A 243 -11.48 -1.45 -2.96
C VAL A 243 -11.23 -0.59 -1.72
N GLY A 244 -10.09 0.06 -1.65
CA GLY A 244 -9.72 0.97 -0.57
C GLY A 244 -8.55 0.48 0.26
N ILE A 245 -8.17 1.31 1.20
CA ILE A 245 -7.06 1.09 2.13
C ILE A 245 -7.53 1.27 3.57
N ARG A 246 -6.80 0.69 4.50
CA ARG A 246 -7.01 0.89 5.95
C ARG A 246 -5.67 1.22 6.61
N PRO A 247 -5.62 2.18 7.54
CA PRO A 247 -4.42 2.47 8.30
C PRO A 247 -3.80 1.20 8.90
N ASN A 248 -2.49 1.05 8.74
CA ASN A 248 -1.76 -0.08 9.32
C ASN A 248 -1.45 0.19 10.79
N VAL A 249 -2.31 -0.29 11.66
CA VAL A 249 -2.26 -0.01 13.11
C VAL A 249 -1.95 -1.25 13.96
N ALA A 250 -1.70 -2.39 13.35
CA ALA A 250 -1.52 -3.65 14.08
C ALA A 250 -0.38 -3.58 15.10
N LEU A 251 0.78 -3.04 14.70
CA LEU A 251 1.91 -2.85 15.61
C LEU A 251 1.55 -1.88 16.74
N ALA A 252 0.91 -0.75 16.45
CA ALA A 252 0.47 0.22 17.44
C ALA A 252 -0.51 -0.38 18.44
N GLN A 253 -1.45 -1.20 18.00
CA GLN A 253 -2.38 -1.93 18.87
C GLN A 253 -1.64 -2.90 19.80
N SER A 254 -0.66 -3.65 19.30
CA SER A 254 0.18 -4.54 20.11
C SER A 254 0.97 -3.79 21.19
N MET A 255 1.32 -2.55 20.90
CA MET A 255 1.98 -1.63 21.83
C MET A 255 1.02 -0.97 22.84
N ARG A 256 -0.29 -1.21 22.70
CA ARG A 256 -1.36 -0.55 23.46
C ARG A 256 -1.38 0.96 23.31
N LEU A 257 -1.06 1.45 22.13
CA LEU A 257 -1.30 2.84 21.77
C LEU A 257 -2.78 3.08 21.49
N HIS A 258 -3.26 4.28 21.73
CA HIS A 258 -4.63 4.66 21.40
C HIS A 258 -4.81 4.71 19.88
N VAL A 259 -5.73 3.91 19.38
CA VAL A 259 -6.08 3.79 17.96
C VAL A 259 -7.56 4.07 17.78
N ASN A 260 -7.87 4.99 16.87
CA ASN A 260 -9.21 5.25 16.36
C ASN A 260 -9.10 5.39 14.83
N ARG A 261 -9.41 4.32 14.09
CA ARG A 261 -9.04 4.11 12.68
C ARG A 261 -7.53 4.12 12.48
N GLY A 262 -6.85 5.25 12.72
CA GLY A 262 -5.40 5.40 12.76
C GLY A 262 -4.87 5.57 14.18
N ILE A 263 -3.55 5.68 14.31
CA ILE A 263 -2.86 5.95 15.59
C ILE A 263 -3.17 7.40 15.98
N VAL A 264 -3.83 7.58 17.14
CA VAL A 264 -4.26 8.91 17.57
C VAL A 264 -3.07 9.75 18.04
N VAL A 265 -2.93 10.92 17.41
CA VAL A 265 -1.86 11.88 17.69
C VAL A 265 -2.42 13.27 18.02
N ASN A 266 -1.60 14.05 18.73
CA ASN A 266 -1.86 15.46 19.01
C ASN A 266 -1.32 16.39 17.88
N ASP A 267 -1.38 17.70 18.08
CA ASP A 267 -0.96 18.71 17.08
C ASP A 267 0.55 18.67 16.78
N THR A 268 1.36 18.04 17.60
CA THR A 268 2.79 17.83 17.37
C THR A 268 3.11 16.42 16.84
N MET A 269 2.08 15.68 16.41
CA MET A 269 2.15 14.30 15.91
C MET A 269 2.64 13.28 16.95
N GLN A 270 2.70 13.65 18.23
CA GLN A 270 2.94 12.71 19.33
C GLN A 270 1.70 11.85 19.56
N THR A 271 1.90 10.55 19.82
CA THR A 271 0.79 9.71 20.25
C THR A 271 0.26 10.18 21.59
N THR A 272 -1.06 10.10 21.78
CA THR A 272 -1.69 10.50 23.06
C THR A 272 -1.36 9.56 24.22
N THR A 273 -0.85 8.37 23.92
CA THR A 273 -0.50 7.36 24.91
C THR A 273 0.95 7.49 25.42
N ASP A 274 1.89 7.85 24.54
CA ASP A 274 3.32 7.93 24.85
C ASP A 274 3.96 9.08 24.08
N ALA A 275 4.40 10.11 24.79
CA ALA A 275 4.99 11.32 24.21
C ALA A 275 6.37 11.09 23.55
N ARG A 276 6.98 9.89 23.69
CA ARG A 276 8.20 9.52 22.99
C ARG A 276 7.95 8.94 21.62
N ILE A 277 6.68 8.63 21.32
CA ILE A 277 6.26 7.96 20.09
C ILE A 277 5.42 8.92 19.26
N TYR A 278 5.81 9.07 18.00
CA TYR A 278 5.13 9.88 16.99
C TYR A 278 4.51 8.97 15.95
N ALA A 279 3.49 9.45 15.25
CA ALA A 279 2.96 8.77 14.06
C ALA A 279 2.72 9.78 12.95
N VAL A 280 3.10 9.40 11.72
CA VAL A 280 2.99 10.26 10.54
C VAL A 280 2.47 9.47 9.33
N GLY A 281 1.84 10.17 8.39
CA GLY A 281 1.29 9.58 7.17
C GLY A 281 -0.03 8.84 7.40
N GLU A 282 -0.33 7.89 6.54
CA GLU A 282 -1.63 7.21 6.49
C GLU A 282 -1.97 6.36 7.72
N CYS A 283 -0.98 6.03 8.56
CA CYS A 283 -1.25 5.31 9.81
C CYS A 283 -1.74 6.22 10.95
N ALA A 284 -1.57 7.53 10.83
CA ALA A 284 -1.91 8.50 11.88
C ALA A 284 -3.36 8.99 11.78
N ALA A 285 -3.97 9.26 12.93
CA ALA A 285 -5.27 9.92 13.04
C ALA A 285 -5.13 11.19 13.87
N HIS A 286 -5.40 12.33 13.23
CA HIS A 286 -5.32 13.64 13.85
C HIS A 286 -6.68 14.32 13.78
N ARG A 287 -7.21 14.78 14.94
CA ARG A 287 -8.51 15.46 15.04
C ARG A 287 -9.67 14.70 14.37
N GLY A 288 -9.65 13.35 14.46
CA GLY A 288 -10.69 12.49 13.89
C GLY A 288 -10.55 12.19 12.39
N ILE A 289 -9.49 12.68 11.75
CA ILE A 289 -9.15 12.39 10.34
C ILE A 289 -7.98 11.39 10.34
N ALA A 290 -8.16 10.28 9.63
CA ALA A 290 -7.14 9.24 9.40
C ALA A 290 -7.00 8.99 7.90
#